data_8bb06a4bf2eb3d0d4e48d1fc6e6537ca
#
_entry.id   8bb06a4bf2eb3d0d4e48d1fc6e6537ca
#
_cell.length_a   1.000
_cell.length_b   1.000
_cell.length_c   1.000
_cell.angle_alpha   90.00
_cell.angle_beta   90.00
_cell.angle_gamma   90.00
#
_symmetry.space_group_name_H-M   'P 1'
#
loop_
_entity.id
_entity.type
_entity.pdbx_description
1 polymer ?
#
loop_
_entity_poly.entity_id
_entity_poly.type
_entity_poly.pdbx_seq_one_letter_code
_entity_poly.pdbx_strand_id
1 'polypeptide(L)'
;MIASRRHFLHLLAGLTTARAVNAADSPKLNLTAAARYVEERKGYALYIKHRGRVIHESYANGAKRGEARRIYSGTKGFWGLAAMAAVEDGYLKLEEKVSATIPEWSGGKKDITIEQLLDFTCGLERGLRLHQDGLTNRNQMALDRPLVATPGKSFIYGPSALQVYHEVLKRKLAAQKRPVSPTHYLERRVLRPLGLGPQRYLPDAKGNPLLAAGFMLSPNQWSRMGDLLLANGKPVLKPESMDMLLEGSAANAAFSFGFWNNRAAGKLGAREIDIEDMLELDWDRQNWSRVCIAKGVPKDLIACIGSSYQRLFAIPSLDLVIIRQGLNAKFSDGDFLRTLLG
;
A
#
# COMPACT_ATOMS: atom_id res chain seq x y z
N MET A 1 -44.65 54.72 -0.46
CA MET A 1 -44.90 53.52 -1.30
C MET A 1 -43.77 52.52 -1.07
N ILE A 2 -44.04 51.49 -0.27
CA ILE A 2 -43.05 50.53 0.21
C ILE A 2 -43.36 49.22 -0.52
N ALA A 3 -42.43 48.73 -1.35
CA ALA A 3 -42.53 47.42 -2.01
C ALA A 3 -41.79 46.36 -1.20
N SER A 4 -42.53 45.40 -0.69
CA SER A 4 -42.08 44.21 0.03
C SER A 4 -41.41 43.20 -0.89
N ARG A 5 -40.17 42.80 -0.57
CA ARG A 5 -39.51 41.63 -1.21
C ARG A 5 -39.77 40.36 -0.37
N ARG A 6 -40.55 39.44 -0.92
CA ARG A 6 -40.72 38.10 -0.38
C ARG A 6 -39.52 37.24 -0.77
N HIS A 7 -38.81 36.71 0.22
CA HIS A 7 -37.76 35.70 0.04
C HIS A 7 -38.41 34.33 -0.13
N PHE A 8 -38.17 33.70 -1.25
CA PHE A 8 -38.48 32.30 -1.51
C PHE A 8 -37.30 31.42 -1.02
N LEU A 9 -37.52 30.73 0.10
CA LEU A 9 -36.63 29.66 0.56
C LEU A 9 -36.97 28.35 -0.22
N HIS A 10 -36.13 27.96 -1.15
CA HIS A 10 -36.16 26.61 -1.70
C HIS A 10 -35.40 25.64 -0.76
N LEU A 11 -36.14 24.86 0.02
CA LEU A 11 -35.60 23.67 0.69
C LEU A 11 -35.36 22.59 -0.41
N LEU A 12 -34.10 22.35 -0.76
CA LEU A 12 -33.70 21.15 -1.48
C LEU A 12 -33.54 20.03 -0.45
N ALA A 13 -34.58 19.19 -0.34
CA ALA A 13 -34.49 17.93 0.37
C ALA A 13 -33.65 16.95 -0.47
N GLY A 14 -32.38 16.79 -0.11
CA GLY A 14 -31.51 15.75 -0.66
C GLY A 14 -31.99 14.39 -0.18
N LEU A 15 -32.72 13.68 -1.00
CA LEU A 15 -33.01 12.25 -0.83
C LEU A 15 -31.70 11.46 -1.01
N THR A 16 -31.02 11.15 0.08
CA THR A 16 -30.02 10.08 0.10
C THR A 16 -30.77 8.76 -0.02
N THR A 17 -30.86 8.23 -1.22
CA THR A 17 -31.30 6.87 -1.45
C THR A 17 -30.26 5.92 -0.87
N ALA A 18 -30.46 5.46 0.35
CA ALA A 18 -29.76 4.29 0.87
C ALA A 18 -30.10 3.11 -0.05
N ARG A 19 -29.12 2.71 -0.86
CA ARG A 19 -29.24 1.54 -1.73
C ARG A 19 -29.39 0.32 -0.81
N ALA A 20 -30.61 -0.19 -0.67
CA ALA A 20 -30.88 -1.46 0.00
C ALA A 20 -30.12 -2.54 -0.79
N VAL A 21 -29.00 -3.01 -0.26
CA VAL A 21 -28.26 -4.14 -0.82
C VAL A 21 -29.07 -5.39 -0.49
N ASN A 22 -29.66 -5.97 -1.52
CA ASN A 22 -30.39 -7.22 -1.40
C ASN A 22 -29.49 -8.32 -0.83
N ALA A 23 -29.99 -9.08 0.14
CA ALA A 23 -29.28 -10.22 0.74
C ALA A 23 -28.96 -11.35 -0.27
N ALA A 24 -29.51 -11.27 -1.49
CA ALA A 24 -29.31 -12.24 -2.57
C ALA A 24 -27.92 -12.15 -3.25
N ASP A 25 -27.15 -11.07 -3.08
CA ASP A 25 -25.89 -10.84 -3.80
C ASP A 25 -24.63 -11.05 -2.92
N SER A 26 -24.68 -11.92 -1.92
CA SER A 26 -23.46 -12.29 -1.20
C SER A 26 -22.63 -13.23 -2.08
N PRO A 27 -21.34 -12.95 -2.32
CA PRO A 27 -20.50 -13.85 -3.11
C PRO A 27 -20.48 -15.23 -2.45
N LYS A 28 -20.65 -16.27 -3.25
CA LYS A 28 -20.59 -17.67 -2.75
C LYS A 28 -19.12 -18.05 -2.53
N LEU A 29 -18.58 -17.69 -1.34
CA LEU A 29 -17.19 -17.93 -1.00
C LEU A 29 -16.94 -19.39 -0.62
N ASN A 30 -15.91 -20.01 -1.17
CA ASN A 30 -15.49 -21.34 -0.80
C ASN A 30 -14.43 -21.31 0.33
N LEU A 31 -14.88 -20.96 1.54
CA LEU A 31 -14.02 -20.75 2.71
C LEU A 31 -13.22 -22.01 3.08
N THR A 32 -13.83 -23.18 2.99
CA THR A 32 -13.18 -24.47 3.33
C THR A 32 -12.06 -24.79 2.35
N ALA A 33 -12.29 -24.66 1.05
CA ALA A 33 -11.24 -24.89 0.06
C ALA A 33 -10.11 -23.89 0.15
N ALA A 34 -10.43 -22.61 0.38
CA ALA A 34 -9.44 -21.57 0.58
C ALA A 34 -8.57 -21.81 1.83
N ALA A 35 -9.17 -22.23 2.94
CA ALA A 35 -8.43 -22.56 4.16
C ALA A 35 -7.48 -23.72 3.95
N ARG A 36 -7.94 -24.80 3.31
CA ARG A 36 -7.11 -25.95 2.94
C ARG A 36 -5.97 -25.56 2.00
N TYR A 37 -6.25 -24.76 0.96
CA TYR A 37 -5.25 -24.25 0.04
C TYR A 37 -4.12 -23.50 0.77
N VAL A 38 -4.46 -22.64 1.75
CA VAL A 38 -3.51 -21.89 2.55
C VAL A 38 -2.70 -22.81 3.46
N GLU A 39 -3.34 -23.74 4.17
CA GLU A 39 -2.69 -24.68 5.09
C GLU A 39 -1.66 -25.57 4.39
N GLU A 40 -2.03 -26.19 3.26
CA GLU A 40 -1.17 -27.04 2.44
C GLU A 40 0.06 -26.27 1.91
N ARG A 41 -0.04 -24.96 1.79
CA ARG A 41 1.04 -24.06 1.33
C ARG A 41 1.70 -23.27 2.46
N LYS A 42 1.89 -23.96 3.60
CA LYS A 42 2.57 -23.43 4.79
C LYS A 42 2.01 -22.08 5.26
N GLY A 43 0.71 -21.86 5.08
CA GLY A 43 0.01 -20.72 5.65
C GLY A 43 -0.06 -20.82 7.16
N TYR A 44 0.17 -19.70 7.82
CA TYR A 44 0.03 -19.56 9.27
C TYR A 44 -1.36 -19.11 9.65
N ALA A 45 -1.95 -18.23 8.84
CA ALA A 45 -3.28 -17.69 9.10
C ALA A 45 -4.01 -17.38 7.78
N LEU A 46 -5.30 -17.63 7.79
CA LEU A 46 -6.28 -17.08 6.84
C LEU A 46 -7.36 -16.37 7.64
N TYR A 47 -7.56 -15.08 7.36
CA TYR A 47 -8.54 -14.25 8.04
C TYR A 47 -9.34 -13.46 7.00
N ILE A 48 -10.65 -13.64 7.00
CA ILE A 48 -11.54 -13.06 5.99
C ILE A 48 -12.64 -12.27 6.66
N LYS A 49 -12.80 -11.02 6.21
CA LYS A 49 -13.94 -10.17 6.57
C LYS A 49 -14.81 -9.92 5.36
N HIS A 50 -16.11 -9.97 5.55
CA HIS A 50 -17.12 -9.59 4.58
C HIS A 50 -18.12 -8.63 5.24
N ARG A 51 -18.38 -7.49 4.62
CA ARG A 51 -19.25 -6.44 5.16
C ARG A 51 -18.89 -6.07 6.61
N GLY A 52 -17.60 -5.86 6.85
CA GLY A 52 -17.06 -5.49 8.16
C GLY A 52 -17.06 -6.61 9.22
N ARG A 53 -17.62 -7.80 8.94
CA ARG A 53 -17.70 -8.93 9.89
C ARG A 53 -16.70 -10.02 9.54
N VAL A 54 -16.06 -10.61 10.55
CA VAL A 54 -15.21 -11.79 10.38
C VAL A 54 -16.09 -12.97 10.03
N ILE A 55 -15.88 -13.56 8.85
CA ILE A 55 -16.61 -14.73 8.36
C ILE A 55 -15.74 -15.99 8.34
N HIS A 56 -14.42 -15.83 8.41
CA HIS A 56 -13.47 -16.93 8.53
C HIS A 56 -12.22 -16.48 9.28
N GLU A 57 -11.75 -17.35 10.16
CA GLU A 57 -10.49 -17.19 10.88
C GLU A 57 -9.92 -18.58 11.16
N SER A 58 -8.78 -18.90 10.55
CA SER A 58 -8.10 -20.17 10.78
C SER A 58 -6.60 -19.97 10.96
N TYR A 59 -5.98 -20.87 11.72
CA TYR A 59 -4.57 -20.89 12.05
C TYR A 59 -4.03 -22.31 11.87
N ALA A 60 -2.87 -22.43 11.23
CA ALA A 60 -2.25 -23.71 10.93
C ALA A 60 -0.72 -23.63 11.09
N ASN A 61 -0.02 -24.73 10.90
CA ASN A 61 1.44 -24.82 10.91
C ASN A 61 2.08 -24.18 12.18
N GLY A 62 1.45 -24.41 13.34
CA GLY A 62 1.93 -23.94 14.65
C GLY A 62 1.61 -22.49 14.99
N ALA A 63 0.87 -21.78 14.14
CA ALA A 63 0.46 -20.41 14.43
C ALA A 63 -0.69 -20.35 15.44
N LYS A 64 -0.70 -19.29 16.24
CA LYS A 64 -1.74 -19.04 17.25
C LYS A 64 -2.58 -17.81 16.91
N ARG A 65 -3.83 -17.81 17.40
CA ARG A 65 -4.72 -16.67 17.27
C ARG A 65 -4.10 -15.40 17.86
N GLY A 66 -4.20 -14.30 17.11
CA GLY A 66 -3.68 -13.00 17.55
C GLY A 66 -2.17 -12.83 17.47
N GLU A 67 -1.43 -13.85 17.05
CA GLU A 67 0.01 -13.75 16.89
C GLU A 67 0.39 -12.73 15.82
N ALA A 68 1.25 -11.76 16.19
CA ALA A 68 1.77 -10.78 15.27
C ALA A 68 2.97 -11.34 14.50
N ARG A 69 2.94 -11.25 13.18
CA ARG A 69 4.00 -11.73 12.28
C ARG A 69 4.47 -10.62 11.36
N ARG A 70 5.72 -10.75 10.87
CA ARG A 70 6.28 -9.79 9.92
C ARG A 70 5.43 -9.76 8.64
N ILE A 71 4.99 -8.56 8.25
CA ILE A 71 4.28 -8.35 6.98
C ILE A 71 5.22 -7.93 5.85
N TYR A 72 6.53 -7.85 6.13
CA TYR A 72 7.59 -7.46 5.18
C TYR A 72 7.21 -6.21 4.36
N SER A 73 7.21 -6.32 3.04
CA SER A 73 6.88 -5.21 2.13
C SER A 73 5.45 -4.68 2.26
N GLY A 74 4.53 -5.39 2.91
CA GLY A 74 3.24 -4.84 3.31
C GLY A 74 3.35 -3.59 4.18
N THR A 75 4.52 -3.36 4.82
CA THR A 75 4.87 -2.13 5.53
C THR A 75 4.80 -0.88 4.64
N LYS A 76 5.13 -1.00 3.34
CA LYS A 76 5.22 0.13 2.41
C LYS A 76 3.89 0.87 2.26
N GLY A 77 2.76 0.18 2.26
CA GLY A 77 1.44 0.80 2.16
C GLY A 77 1.16 1.80 3.29
N PHE A 78 1.64 1.54 4.51
CA PHE A 78 1.49 2.49 5.63
C PHE A 78 2.27 3.78 5.39
N TRP A 79 3.45 3.69 4.79
CA TRP A 79 4.23 4.87 4.42
C TRP A 79 3.66 5.59 3.20
N GLY A 80 3.03 4.88 2.27
CA GLY A 80 2.23 5.48 1.19
C GLY A 80 1.07 6.31 1.72
N LEU A 81 0.31 5.76 2.69
CA LEU A 81 -0.75 6.52 3.38
C LEU A 81 -0.18 7.75 4.11
N ALA A 82 0.97 7.63 4.77
CA ALA A 82 1.61 8.77 5.44
C ALA A 82 2.08 9.83 4.43
N ALA A 83 2.52 9.44 3.23
CA ALA A 83 2.88 10.36 2.17
C ALA A 83 1.67 11.17 1.69
N MET A 84 0.56 10.51 1.40
CA MET A 84 -0.66 11.20 0.99
C MET A 84 -1.25 12.05 2.12
N ALA A 85 -1.18 11.60 3.37
CA ALA A 85 -1.55 12.44 4.52
C ALA A 85 -0.68 13.70 4.60
N ALA A 86 0.63 13.59 4.29
CA ALA A 86 1.52 14.76 4.28
C ALA A 86 1.23 15.72 3.10
N VAL A 87 0.69 15.20 1.99
CA VAL A 87 0.15 16.04 0.91
C VAL A 87 -1.11 16.78 1.37
N GLU A 88 -2.07 16.09 2.00
CA GLU A 88 -3.29 16.72 2.55
C GLU A 88 -2.99 17.77 3.62
N ASP A 89 -1.97 17.51 4.46
CA ASP A 89 -1.53 18.43 5.52
C ASP A 89 -0.66 19.59 4.97
N GLY A 90 -0.36 19.62 3.65
CA GLY A 90 0.40 20.69 2.98
C GLY A 90 1.91 20.64 3.20
N TYR A 91 2.46 19.53 3.70
CA TYR A 91 3.91 19.36 3.90
C TYR A 91 4.64 18.92 2.63
N LEU A 92 3.94 18.24 1.72
CA LEU A 92 4.47 17.70 0.47
C LEU A 92 3.59 18.08 -0.72
N LYS A 93 4.19 18.10 -1.91
CA LYS A 93 3.49 18.09 -3.19
C LYS A 93 4.08 16.97 -4.04
N LEU A 94 3.26 16.17 -4.70
CA LEU A 94 3.73 15.00 -5.46
C LEU A 94 4.66 15.41 -6.61
N GLU A 95 4.32 16.48 -7.30
CA GLU A 95 5.09 17.05 -8.41
C GLU A 95 6.34 17.83 -7.98
N GLU A 96 6.53 18.06 -6.67
CA GLU A 96 7.69 18.77 -6.14
C GLU A 96 8.98 18.01 -6.43
N LYS A 97 10.00 18.72 -6.89
CA LYS A 97 11.34 18.16 -7.07
C LYS A 97 11.98 17.85 -5.72
N VAL A 98 12.54 16.66 -5.60
CA VAL A 98 13.27 16.22 -4.40
C VAL A 98 14.42 17.18 -4.08
N SER A 99 15.08 17.73 -5.10
CA SER A 99 16.18 18.71 -4.96
C SER A 99 15.78 20.00 -4.25
N ALA A 100 14.50 20.36 -4.21
CA ALA A 100 14.01 21.50 -3.41
C ALA A 100 14.22 21.28 -1.89
N THR A 101 14.23 20.02 -1.46
CA THR A 101 14.48 19.64 -0.05
C THR A 101 15.85 19.02 0.16
N ILE A 102 16.42 18.40 -0.87
CA ILE A 102 17.74 17.76 -0.90
C ILE A 102 18.62 18.53 -1.90
N PRO A 103 19.11 19.74 -1.55
CA PRO A 103 19.82 20.61 -2.48
C PRO A 103 21.17 20.02 -2.96
N GLU A 104 21.69 19.02 -2.26
CA GLU A 104 22.87 18.27 -2.65
C GLU A 104 22.67 17.41 -3.90
N TRP A 105 21.41 17.18 -4.31
CA TRP A 105 21.12 16.46 -5.57
C TRP A 105 21.27 17.35 -6.79
N SER A 106 22.17 16.92 -7.68
CA SER A 106 22.52 17.60 -8.94
C SER A 106 22.43 16.64 -10.13
N GLY A 107 22.77 17.12 -11.31
CA GLY A 107 22.76 16.32 -12.54
C GLY A 107 21.38 15.68 -12.79
N GLY A 108 21.36 14.41 -13.14
CA GLY A 108 20.13 13.67 -13.43
C GLY A 108 19.18 13.50 -12.26
N LYS A 109 19.65 13.63 -11.02
CA LYS A 109 18.81 13.50 -9.82
C LYS A 109 17.99 14.75 -9.51
N LYS A 110 18.40 15.94 -10.02
CA LYS A 110 17.78 17.23 -9.66
C LYS A 110 16.29 17.34 -10.04
N ASP A 111 15.86 16.56 -11.05
CA ASP A 111 14.50 16.63 -11.59
C ASP A 111 13.59 15.52 -11.10
N ILE A 112 14.09 14.62 -10.22
CA ILE A 112 13.27 13.57 -9.60
C ILE A 112 12.18 14.22 -8.73
N THR A 113 10.93 13.75 -8.89
CA THR A 113 9.79 14.21 -8.08
C THR A 113 9.51 13.31 -6.89
N ILE A 114 8.72 13.81 -5.91
CA ILE A 114 8.24 13.01 -4.77
C ILE A 114 7.41 11.83 -5.27
N GLU A 115 6.53 12.04 -6.26
CA GLU A 115 5.73 10.97 -6.87
C GLU A 115 6.60 9.85 -7.42
N GLN A 116 7.67 10.18 -8.16
CA GLN A 116 8.58 9.18 -8.70
C GLN A 116 9.31 8.35 -7.64
N LEU A 117 9.54 8.91 -6.44
CA LEU A 117 10.05 8.11 -5.31
C LEU A 117 9.00 7.12 -4.82
N LEU A 118 7.74 7.53 -4.68
CA LEU A 118 6.64 6.73 -4.12
C LEU A 118 6.15 5.66 -5.10
N ASP A 119 6.23 5.93 -6.41
CA ASP A 119 5.92 4.99 -7.50
C ASP A 119 7.10 4.10 -7.91
N PHE A 120 8.26 4.28 -7.27
CA PHE A 120 9.48 3.55 -7.61
C PHE A 120 9.94 3.74 -9.06
N THR A 121 9.72 4.93 -9.62
CA THR A 121 10.13 5.30 -10.98
C THR A 121 11.24 6.35 -11.01
N CYS A 122 11.84 6.66 -9.87
CA CYS A 122 12.90 7.66 -9.73
C CYS A 122 14.22 7.29 -10.41
N GLY A 123 14.39 6.06 -10.89
CA GLY A 123 15.58 5.59 -11.59
C GLY A 123 16.78 5.27 -10.69
N LEU A 124 16.66 5.36 -9.37
CA LEU A 124 17.72 4.96 -8.44
C LEU A 124 17.93 3.45 -8.42
N GLU A 125 19.20 3.03 -8.23
CA GLU A 125 19.54 1.64 -7.95
C GLU A 125 18.74 1.10 -6.75
N ARG A 126 18.35 -0.18 -6.79
CA ARG A 126 17.42 -0.82 -5.82
C ARG A 126 17.82 -0.63 -4.36
N GLY A 127 19.13 -0.66 -4.06
CA GLY A 127 19.66 -0.48 -2.71
C GLY A 127 19.37 -1.64 -1.77
N LEU A 128 19.40 -2.88 -2.22
CA LEU A 128 19.03 -4.05 -1.40
C LEU A 128 19.78 -4.16 -0.08
N ARG A 129 21.04 -3.67 -0.02
CA ARG A 129 21.84 -3.59 1.22
C ARG A 129 21.19 -2.73 2.31
N LEU A 130 20.27 -1.82 1.95
CA LEU A 130 19.55 -0.99 2.92
C LEU A 130 18.61 -1.81 3.83
N HIS A 131 18.34 -3.08 3.51
CA HIS A 131 17.61 -4.00 4.38
C HIS A 131 18.45 -4.55 5.54
N GLN A 132 19.77 -4.41 5.50
CA GLN A 132 20.67 -4.95 6.51
C GLN A 132 20.48 -4.23 7.85
N ASP A 133 20.66 -4.97 8.93
CA ASP A 133 20.77 -4.42 10.28
C ASP A 133 22.15 -3.76 10.51
N GLY A 134 22.26 -2.92 11.53
CA GLY A 134 23.53 -2.32 11.94
C GLY A 134 24.08 -1.23 11.01
N LEU A 135 23.29 -0.72 10.08
CA LEU A 135 23.71 0.39 9.22
C LEU A 135 23.86 1.69 10.03
N THR A 136 24.87 2.50 9.66
CA THR A 136 25.14 3.78 10.33
C THR A 136 24.12 4.86 9.91
N ASN A 137 23.87 5.03 8.61
CA ASN A 137 22.97 6.06 8.10
C ASN A 137 22.31 5.57 6.80
N ARG A 138 21.17 4.92 6.94
CA ARG A 138 20.39 4.35 5.82
C ARG A 138 19.93 5.42 4.84
N ASN A 139 19.53 6.59 5.34
CA ASN A 139 19.10 7.70 4.49
C ASN A 139 20.23 8.18 3.59
N GLN A 140 21.43 8.43 4.16
CA GLN A 140 22.57 8.87 3.37
C GLN A 140 22.96 7.83 2.32
N MET A 141 23.00 6.55 2.71
CA MET A 141 23.27 5.47 1.76
C MET A 141 22.27 5.42 0.60
N ALA A 142 21.01 5.80 0.83
CA ALA A 142 19.99 5.88 -0.22
C ALA A 142 20.19 7.11 -1.11
N LEU A 143 20.52 8.27 -0.53
CA LEU A 143 20.85 9.50 -1.28
C LEU A 143 22.03 9.30 -2.22
N ASP A 144 23.00 8.49 -1.82
CA ASP A 144 24.23 8.22 -2.56
C ASP A 144 24.04 7.18 -3.69
N ARG A 145 22.87 6.48 -3.77
CA ARG A 145 22.63 5.49 -4.84
C ARG A 145 22.73 6.14 -6.22
N PRO A 146 23.39 5.48 -7.18
CA PRO A 146 23.45 5.97 -8.56
C PRO A 146 22.09 5.89 -9.24
N LEU A 147 21.91 6.71 -10.29
CA LEU A 147 20.88 6.47 -11.28
C LEU A 147 21.30 5.31 -12.19
N VAL A 148 20.42 4.34 -12.36
CA VAL A 148 20.57 3.21 -13.28
C VAL A 148 19.55 3.26 -14.41
N ALA A 149 18.57 4.15 -14.33
CA ALA A 149 17.59 4.44 -15.37
C ALA A 149 17.18 5.91 -15.37
N THR A 150 16.63 6.38 -16.48
CA THR A 150 16.04 7.72 -16.58
C THR A 150 14.82 7.83 -15.66
N PRO A 151 14.72 8.86 -14.79
CA PRO A 151 13.55 9.08 -13.96
C PRO A 151 12.23 9.07 -14.75
N GLY A 152 11.21 8.38 -14.23
CA GLY A 152 9.89 8.21 -14.85
C GLY A 152 9.81 7.12 -15.94
N LYS A 153 10.90 6.47 -16.32
CA LYS A 153 10.91 5.50 -17.44
C LYS A 153 10.85 4.03 -17.03
N SER A 154 11.36 3.70 -15.86
CA SER A 154 11.45 2.31 -15.39
C SER A 154 10.96 2.18 -13.98
N PHE A 155 10.25 1.08 -13.68
CA PHE A 155 9.86 0.70 -12.34
C PHE A 155 11.00 -0.10 -11.69
N ILE A 156 11.58 0.42 -10.62
CA ILE A 156 12.72 -0.18 -9.93
C ILE A 156 12.37 -0.40 -8.46
N TYR A 157 11.86 -1.59 -8.14
CA TYR A 157 11.40 -1.92 -6.81
C TYR A 157 12.55 -2.19 -5.84
N GLY A 158 12.63 -1.41 -4.77
CA GLY A 158 13.66 -1.54 -3.75
C GLY A 158 13.51 -0.53 -2.62
N PRO A 159 14.34 -0.60 -1.56
CA PRO A 159 14.24 0.31 -0.43
C PRO A 159 14.76 1.73 -0.71
N SER A 160 15.61 1.96 -1.73
CA SER A 160 16.27 3.26 -1.96
C SER A 160 15.28 4.41 -2.10
N ALA A 161 14.31 4.29 -2.97
CA ALA A 161 13.35 5.35 -3.25
C ALA A 161 12.58 5.78 -1.99
N LEU A 162 12.06 4.82 -1.23
CA LEU A 162 11.37 5.11 0.04
C LEU A 162 12.29 5.70 1.10
N GLN A 163 13.55 5.29 1.12
CA GLN A 163 14.48 5.81 2.12
C GLN A 163 14.88 7.27 1.80
N VAL A 164 14.97 7.63 0.51
CA VAL A 164 15.09 9.04 0.09
C VAL A 164 13.82 9.81 0.46
N TYR A 165 12.63 9.25 0.20
CA TYR A 165 11.37 9.86 0.64
C TYR A 165 11.36 10.11 2.16
N HIS A 166 11.86 9.16 2.97
CA HIS A 166 11.99 9.35 4.42
C HIS A 166 12.83 10.59 4.76
N GLU A 167 13.98 10.78 4.10
CA GLU A 167 14.83 11.95 4.35
C GLU A 167 14.12 13.26 3.95
N VAL A 168 13.40 13.26 2.83
CA VAL A 168 12.57 14.42 2.43
C VAL A 168 11.54 14.73 3.50
N LEU A 169 10.73 13.74 3.90
CA LEU A 169 9.69 13.91 4.92
C LEU A 169 10.30 14.40 6.24
N LYS A 170 11.44 13.83 6.65
CA LYS A 170 12.17 14.23 7.86
C LYS A 170 12.55 15.71 7.84
N ARG A 171 13.15 16.19 6.74
CA ARG A 171 13.54 17.60 6.60
C ARG A 171 12.32 18.52 6.56
N LYS A 172 11.27 18.15 5.84
CA LYS A 172 10.00 18.93 5.78
C LYS A 172 9.33 19.05 7.14
N LEU A 173 9.25 17.95 7.90
CA LEU A 173 8.65 17.96 9.24
C LEU A 173 9.54 18.70 10.28
N ALA A 174 10.86 18.61 10.14
CA ALA A 174 11.79 19.35 11.01
C ALA A 174 11.69 20.88 10.82
N ALA A 175 11.35 21.33 9.63
CA ALA A 175 11.18 22.75 9.30
C ALA A 175 9.86 23.36 9.81
N GLN A 176 8.96 22.57 10.42
CA GLN A 176 7.69 23.07 10.94
C GLN A 176 7.87 23.82 12.27
N LYS A 177 6.92 24.70 12.61
CA LYS A 177 6.89 25.41 13.91
C LYS A 177 6.90 24.45 15.11
N ARG A 178 6.35 23.25 14.96
CA ARG A 178 6.36 22.16 15.93
C ARG A 178 6.96 20.91 15.26
N PRO A 179 8.27 20.75 15.28
CA PRO A 179 8.93 19.63 14.62
C PRO A 179 8.46 18.28 15.18
N VAL A 180 8.27 17.32 14.29
CA VAL A 180 7.94 15.93 14.64
C VAL A 180 8.76 14.97 13.79
N SER A 181 9.06 13.78 14.32
CA SER A 181 9.72 12.74 13.51
C SER A 181 8.75 12.11 12.51
N PRO A 182 9.21 11.57 11.38
CA PRO A 182 8.37 10.82 10.44
C PRO A 182 7.63 9.66 11.08
N THR A 183 8.23 8.94 12.04
CA THR A 183 7.57 7.85 12.76
C THR A 183 6.43 8.35 13.63
N HIS A 184 6.64 9.44 14.37
CA HIS A 184 5.57 10.05 15.16
C HIS A 184 4.45 10.60 14.26
N TYR A 185 4.81 11.17 13.10
CA TYR A 185 3.82 11.62 12.12
C TYR A 185 2.97 10.44 11.61
N LEU A 186 3.60 9.34 11.18
CA LEU A 186 2.93 8.11 10.78
C LEU A 186 2.01 7.58 11.88
N GLU A 187 2.49 7.51 13.12
CA GLU A 187 1.69 7.04 14.27
C GLU A 187 0.44 7.89 14.46
N ARG A 188 0.58 9.20 14.43
CA ARG A 188 -0.54 10.12 14.65
C ARG A 188 -1.54 10.13 13.51
N ARG A 189 -1.04 10.19 12.26
CA ARG A 189 -1.89 10.42 11.08
C ARG A 189 -2.44 9.15 10.46
N VAL A 190 -1.78 7.99 10.70
CA VAL A 190 -2.16 6.72 10.07
C VAL A 190 -2.45 5.64 11.10
N LEU A 191 -1.49 5.32 11.99
CA LEU A 191 -1.64 4.14 12.84
C LEU A 191 -2.74 4.29 13.89
N ARG A 192 -2.80 5.42 14.60
CA ARG A 192 -3.83 5.66 15.62
C ARG A 192 -5.26 5.68 15.07
N PRO A 193 -5.55 6.37 13.95
CA PRO A 193 -6.86 6.29 13.32
C PRO A 193 -7.27 4.87 12.92
N LEU A 194 -6.29 4.00 12.60
CA LEU A 194 -6.52 2.57 12.35
C LEU A 194 -6.57 1.75 13.65
N GLY A 195 -6.46 2.37 14.82
CA GLY A 195 -6.40 1.67 16.10
C GLY A 195 -5.13 0.83 16.29
N LEU A 196 -4.05 1.16 15.58
CA LEU A 196 -2.76 0.50 15.68
C LEU A 196 -1.82 1.32 16.58
N GLY A 197 -1.01 0.61 17.39
CA GLY A 197 0.07 1.21 18.16
C GLY A 197 1.35 1.41 17.35
N PRO A 198 2.43 1.89 18.02
CA PRO A 198 3.76 1.97 17.44
C PRO A 198 4.20 0.62 16.88
N GLN A 199 5.01 0.67 15.81
CA GLN A 199 5.44 -0.51 15.08
C GLN A 199 6.94 -0.76 15.26
N ARG A 200 7.42 -1.91 14.80
CA ARG A 200 8.84 -2.22 14.73
C ARG A 200 9.45 -1.51 13.53
N TYR A 201 10.18 -0.43 13.76
CA TYR A 201 10.72 0.42 12.69
C TYR A 201 12.08 0.00 12.15
N LEU A 202 12.80 -0.92 12.79
CA LEU A 202 14.17 -1.36 12.43
C LEU A 202 15.11 -0.17 12.20
N PRO A 203 15.36 0.68 13.19
CA PRO A 203 16.16 1.90 13.02
C PRO A 203 17.64 1.57 12.76
N ASP A 204 18.32 2.45 12.00
CA ASP A 204 19.77 2.48 11.92
C ASP A 204 20.38 3.22 13.12
N ALA A 205 21.73 3.37 13.13
CA ALA A 205 22.44 4.07 14.24
C ALA A 205 22.08 5.57 14.34
N LYS A 206 21.51 6.18 13.32
CA LYS A 206 20.99 7.57 13.32
C LYS A 206 19.50 7.65 13.62
N GLY A 207 18.86 6.51 13.96
CA GLY A 207 17.43 6.44 14.25
C GLY A 207 16.52 6.48 13.01
N ASN A 208 17.04 6.38 11.79
CA ASN A 208 16.23 6.35 10.60
C ASN A 208 15.57 4.96 10.44
N PRO A 209 14.22 4.87 10.37
CA PRO A 209 13.52 3.61 10.21
C PRO A 209 13.79 2.97 8.84
N LEU A 210 13.58 1.67 8.73
CA LEU A 210 13.47 1.00 7.44
C LEU A 210 12.02 1.09 6.93
N LEU A 211 11.76 1.89 5.89
CA LEU A 211 10.40 2.07 5.38
C LEU A 211 9.90 0.85 4.57
N ALA A 212 10.82 0.11 3.99
CA ALA A 212 10.50 -0.99 3.10
C ALA A 212 9.98 -2.24 3.80
N ALA A 213 10.19 -2.39 5.12
CA ALA A 213 9.81 -3.56 5.92
C ALA A 213 9.81 -3.23 7.43
N GLY A 214 9.46 -4.21 8.27
CA GLY A 214 9.65 -4.12 9.71
C GLY A 214 8.38 -4.32 10.53
N PHE A 215 7.22 -3.93 10.02
CA PHE A 215 5.97 -4.05 10.78
C PHE A 215 5.63 -5.51 11.08
N MET A 216 5.10 -5.69 12.29
CA MET A 216 4.59 -6.97 12.77
C MET A 216 3.14 -6.78 13.19
N LEU A 217 2.22 -7.45 12.49
CA LEU A 217 0.79 -7.33 12.73
C LEU A 217 0.16 -8.72 12.80
N SER A 218 -0.82 -8.87 13.69
CA SER A 218 -1.74 -10.01 13.60
C SER A 218 -2.67 -9.87 12.41
N PRO A 219 -3.32 -10.95 11.91
CA PRO A 219 -4.27 -10.85 10.81
C PRO A 219 -5.37 -9.82 11.07
N ASN A 220 -5.93 -9.80 12.28
CA ASN A 220 -6.94 -8.82 12.68
C ASN A 220 -6.40 -7.37 12.64
N GLN A 221 -5.17 -7.14 13.11
CA GLN A 221 -4.57 -5.82 13.05
C GLN A 221 -4.35 -5.38 11.60
N TRP A 222 -3.82 -6.26 10.75
CA TRP A 222 -3.57 -5.93 9.35
C TRP A 222 -4.86 -5.73 8.56
N SER A 223 -5.94 -6.44 8.90
CA SER A 223 -7.25 -6.27 8.24
C SER A 223 -7.82 -4.85 8.36
N ARG A 224 -7.40 -4.05 9.34
CA ARG A 224 -7.81 -2.65 9.49
C ARG A 224 -7.32 -1.76 8.33
N MET A 225 -6.17 -2.09 7.74
CA MET A 225 -5.75 -1.50 6.46
C MET A 225 -6.75 -1.87 5.34
N GLY A 226 -7.20 -3.12 5.31
CA GLY A 226 -8.24 -3.56 4.36
C GLY A 226 -9.55 -2.80 4.53
N ASP A 227 -10.01 -2.60 5.78
CA ASP A 227 -11.20 -1.79 6.07
C ASP A 227 -11.05 -0.35 5.56
N LEU A 228 -9.88 0.26 5.72
CA LEU A 228 -9.58 1.58 5.18
C LEU A 228 -9.67 1.60 3.64
N LEU A 229 -9.13 0.57 2.97
CA LEU A 229 -9.20 0.47 1.52
C LEU A 229 -10.64 0.34 1.02
N LEU A 230 -11.48 -0.46 1.70
CA LEU A 230 -12.91 -0.57 1.40
C LEU A 230 -13.67 0.74 1.66
N ALA A 231 -13.24 1.52 2.65
CA ALA A 231 -13.82 2.82 3.00
C ALA A 231 -13.24 3.99 2.17
N ASN A 232 -12.55 3.70 1.07
CA ASN A 232 -11.89 4.67 0.20
C ASN A 232 -11.07 5.71 0.99
N GLY A 233 -10.16 5.22 1.85
CA GLY A 233 -9.19 6.01 2.60
C GLY A 233 -9.63 6.43 4.01
N LYS A 234 -10.92 6.42 4.34
CA LYS A 234 -11.39 6.84 5.68
C LYS A 234 -10.96 5.85 6.77
N PRO A 235 -10.60 6.30 7.97
CA PRO A 235 -10.61 7.69 8.47
C PRO A 235 -9.28 8.44 8.27
N VAL A 236 -8.34 7.95 7.47
CA VAL A 236 -6.96 8.48 7.33
C VAL A 236 -6.84 9.52 6.23
N LEU A 237 -7.43 9.24 5.06
CA LEU A 237 -7.36 10.08 3.85
C LEU A 237 -8.75 10.44 3.34
N LYS A 238 -8.79 11.51 2.55
CA LYS A 238 -9.95 11.84 1.71
C LYS A 238 -10.05 10.87 0.52
N PRO A 239 -11.26 10.63 -0.03
CA PRO A 239 -11.44 9.76 -1.20
C PRO A 239 -10.57 10.15 -2.39
N GLU A 240 -10.45 11.44 -2.69
CA GLU A 240 -9.67 11.95 -3.82
C GLU A 240 -8.17 11.64 -3.66
N SER A 241 -7.65 11.74 -2.43
CA SER A 241 -6.27 11.37 -2.11
C SER A 241 -6.04 9.86 -2.23
N MET A 242 -7.06 9.06 -1.90
CA MET A 242 -6.99 7.61 -2.05
C MET A 242 -6.99 7.19 -3.52
N ASP A 243 -7.78 7.86 -4.36
CA ASP A 243 -7.81 7.63 -5.80
C ASP A 243 -6.44 7.92 -6.43
N MET A 244 -5.82 9.06 -6.09
CA MET A 244 -4.46 9.42 -6.52
C MET A 244 -3.43 8.40 -6.05
N LEU A 245 -3.50 7.96 -4.78
CA LEU A 245 -2.58 6.98 -4.22
C LEU A 245 -2.61 5.65 -4.98
N LEU A 246 -3.73 5.28 -5.60
CA LEU A 246 -3.90 4.00 -6.30
C LEU A 246 -3.74 4.09 -7.82
N GLU A 247 -3.44 5.26 -8.38
CA GLU A 247 -3.46 5.47 -9.84
C GLU A 247 -2.43 4.63 -10.59
N GLY A 248 -1.21 4.53 -10.07
CA GLY A 248 -0.08 3.87 -10.73
C GLY A 248 0.63 4.79 -11.71
N SER A 249 1.69 4.29 -12.33
CA SER A 249 2.54 5.06 -13.25
C SER A 249 2.54 4.46 -14.66
N ALA A 250 3.06 5.23 -15.64
CA ALA A 250 3.25 4.73 -17.00
C ALA A 250 4.24 3.55 -17.06
N ALA A 251 5.21 3.48 -16.14
CA ALA A 251 6.18 2.40 -16.07
C ALA A 251 5.60 1.13 -15.41
N ASN A 252 4.66 1.28 -14.48
CA ASN A 252 3.94 0.17 -13.85
C ASN A 252 2.57 0.64 -13.35
N ALA A 253 1.53 0.40 -14.11
CA ALA A 253 0.16 0.75 -13.74
C ALA A 253 -0.44 -0.15 -12.64
N ALA A 254 0.22 -1.27 -12.31
CA ALA A 254 -0.24 -2.21 -11.29
C ALA A 254 0.26 -1.87 -9.89
N PHE A 255 1.19 -0.90 -9.73
CA PHE A 255 1.77 -0.52 -8.45
C PHE A 255 1.72 0.99 -8.24
N SER A 256 1.38 1.40 -7.03
CA SER A 256 1.45 2.79 -6.59
C SER A 256 1.57 2.88 -5.07
N PHE A 257 2.49 3.68 -4.55
CA PHE A 257 2.67 4.05 -3.13
C PHE A 257 2.66 2.88 -2.13
N GLY A 258 3.12 1.71 -2.57
CA GLY A 258 3.17 0.51 -1.72
C GLY A 258 1.96 -0.43 -1.86
N PHE A 259 1.01 -0.10 -2.72
CA PHE A 259 -0.15 -0.93 -3.05
C PHE A 259 -0.05 -1.50 -4.46
N TRP A 260 -0.62 -2.68 -4.63
CA TRP A 260 -0.78 -3.34 -5.91
C TRP A 260 -2.26 -3.36 -6.30
N ASN A 261 -2.57 -3.38 -7.59
CA ASN A 261 -3.95 -3.41 -8.06
C ASN A 261 -4.14 -4.44 -9.17
N ASN A 262 -5.41 -4.80 -9.39
CA ASN A 262 -5.84 -5.78 -10.40
C ASN A 262 -6.51 -5.14 -11.62
N ARG A 263 -6.35 -3.82 -11.83
CA ARG A 263 -7.09 -3.03 -12.84
C ARG A 263 -6.98 -3.55 -14.27
N ALA A 264 -5.92 -4.29 -14.58
CA ALA A 264 -5.72 -4.86 -15.91
C ALA A 264 -6.46 -6.18 -16.12
N ALA A 265 -7.00 -6.84 -15.10
CA ALA A 265 -7.55 -8.20 -15.17
C ALA A 265 -8.67 -8.39 -16.22
N GLY A 266 -9.45 -7.36 -16.50
CA GLY A 266 -10.52 -7.40 -17.52
C GLY A 266 -10.13 -6.84 -18.88
N LYS A 267 -8.87 -6.44 -19.10
CA LYS A 267 -8.41 -5.82 -20.34
C LYS A 267 -7.90 -6.87 -21.33
N LEU A 268 -8.07 -6.59 -22.62
CA LEU A 268 -7.49 -7.44 -23.68
C LEU A 268 -5.96 -7.50 -23.52
N GLY A 269 -5.41 -8.72 -23.54
CA GLY A 269 -3.99 -8.96 -23.37
C GLY A 269 -3.48 -8.77 -21.93
N ALA A 270 -4.37 -8.78 -20.92
CA ALA A 270 -3.98 -8.82 -19.52
C ALA A 270 -3.06 -10.03 -19.23
N ARG A 271 -2.03 -9.79 -18.44
CA ARG A 271 -1.05 -10.81 -18.05
C ARG A 271 -1.13 -11.05 -16.56
N GLU A 272 -1.62 -12.21 -16.17
CA GLU A 272 -1.51 -12.68 -14.79
C GLU A 272 -0.07 -13.07 -14.51
N ILE A 273 0.50 -12.57 -13.43
CA ILE A 273 1.88 -12.89 -13.02
C ILE A 273 1.92 -13.13 -11.52
N ASP A 274 2.91 -13.89 -11.07
CA ASP A 274 3.35 -13.84 -9.69
C ASP A 274 4.21 -12.59 -9.49
N ILE A 275 3.77 -11.72 -8.58
CA ILE A 275 4.45 -10.44 -8.30
C ILE A 275 5.82 -10.69 -7.65
N GLU A 276 5.93 -11.66 -6.73
CA GLU A 276 7.21 -11.96 -6.07
C GLU A 276 8.22 -12.50 -7.06
N ASP A 277 7.83 -13.47 -7.90
CA ASP A 277 8.71 -14.04 -8.94
C ASP A 277 9.19 -12.97 -9.92
N MET A 278 8.28 -12.05 -10.34
CA MET A 278 8.66 -10.94 -11.22
C MET A 278 9.67 -10.00 -10.54
N LEU A 279 9.52 -9.73 -9.24
CA LEU A 279 10.42 -8.86 -8.48
C LEU A 279 11.80 -9.49 -8.19
N GLU A 280 11.94 -10.82 -8.28
CA GLU A 280 13.24 -11.52 -8.19
C GLU A 280 14.13 -11.28 -9.41
N LEU A 281 13.54 -11.01 -10.56
CA LEU A 281 14.29 -10.68 -11.77
C LEU A 281 15.01 -9.32 -11.61
N ASP A 282 16.10 -9.13 -12.36
CA ASP A 282 16.70 -7.83 -12.52
C ASP A 282 15.69 -6.84 -13.11
N TRP A 283 15.72 -5.59 -12.66
CA TRP A 283 14.69 -4.59 -12.97
C TRP A 283 14.53 -4.35 -14.48
N ASP A 284 15.59 -4.45 -15.27
CA ASP A 284 15.61 -4.27 -16.73
C ASP A 284 15.06 -5.51 -17.50
N ARG A 285 14.90 -6.63 -16.81
CA ARG A 285 14.27 -7.85 -17.33
C ARG A 285 12.80 -7.98 -16.94
N GLN A 286 12.32 -7.11 -16.04
CA GLN A 286 10.94 -7.10 -15.59
C GLN A 286 10.02 -6.50 -16.65
N ASN A 287 8.85 -7.12 -16.85
CA ASN A 287 7.84 -6.61 -17.76
C ASN A 287 6.53 -6.35 -17.01
N TRP A 288 6.20 -5.09 -16.81
CA TRP A 288 5.02 -4.63 -16.08
C TRP A 288 3.84 -4.23 -16.99
N SER A 289 3.97 -4.43 -18.31
CA SER A 289 2.90 -4.09 -19.24
C SER A 289 1.68 -4.99 -19.05
N ARG A 290 0.53 -4.36 -18.82
CA ARG A 290 -0.79 -5.02 -18.68
C ARG A 290 -0.83 -6.11 -17.61
N VAL A 291 -0.03 -5.97 -16.57
CA VAL A 291 0.05 -6.92 -15.45
C VAL A 291 -1.22 -6.86 -14.59
N CYS A 292 -1.70 -8.03 -14.18
CA CYS A 292 -2.70 -8.20 -13.15
C CYS A 292 -2.29 -9.30 -12.16
N ILE A 293 -2.86 -9.24 -10.95
CA ILE A 293 -2.61 -10.24 -9.89
C ILE A 293 -3.33 -11.54 -10.21
N ALA A 294 -4.59 -11.46 -10.63
CA ALA A 294 -5.40 -12.63 -10.95
C ALA A 294 -6.45 -12.31 -12.02
N LYS A 295 -6.51 -13.15 -13.08
CA LYS A 295 -7.60 -13.15 -14.06
C LYS A 295 -8.84 -13.80 -13.46
N GLY A 296 -10.02 -13.37 -13.91
CA GLY A 296 -11.30 -13.89 -13.37
C GLY A 296 -11.65 -13.39 -11.97
N VAL A 297 -10.85 -12.47 -11.42
CA VAL A 297 -11.03 -11.83 -10.11
C VAL A 297 -11.38 -10.35 -10.34
N PRO A 298 -12.21 -9.72 -9.48
CA PRO A 298 -12.61 -8.34 -9.68
C PRO A 298 -11.45 -7.39 -9.92
N LYS A 299 -11.61 -6.47 -10.87
CA LYS A 299 -10.58 -5.50 -11.29
C LYS A 299 -10.27 -4.45 -10.24
N ASP A 300 -11.16 -4.25 -9.29
CA ASP A 300 -11.01 -3.31 -8.17
C ASP A 300 -10.30 -3.91 -6.95
N LEU A 301 -9.77 -5.14 -7.08
CA LEU A 301 -8.92 -5.72 -6.05
C LEU A 301 -7.66 -4.85 -5.86
N ILE A 302 -7.40 -4.51 -4.59
CA ILE A 302 -6.21 -3.81 -4.11
C ILE A 302 -5.46 -4.76 -3.17
N ALA A 303 -4.13 -4.80 -3.29
CA ALA A 303 -3.31 -5.68 -2.46
C ALA A 303 -2.14 -4.96 -1.77
N CYS A 304 -1.84 -5.38 -0.54
CA CYS A 304 -0.53 -5.15 0.08
C CYS A 304 0.22 -6.48 0.06
N ILE A 305 1.36 -6.51 -0.62
CA ILE A 305 2.16 -7.73 -0.85
C ILE A 305 3.46 -7.64 -0.06
N GLY A 306 3.72 -8.64 0.75
CA GLY A 306 4.97 -8.83 1.46
C GLY A 306 5.60 -10.18 1.14
N SER A 307 6.94 -10.25 1.20
CA SER A 307 7.73 -11.45 0.91
C SER A 307 7.21 -12.67 1.68
N SER A 308 7.44 -13.86 1.10
CA SER A 308 6.89 -15.14 1.59
C SER A 308 5.37 -15.17 1.56
N TYR A 309 4.79 -14.51 0.57
CA TYR A 309 3.34 -14.46 0.33
C TYR A 309 2.54 -13.97 1.53
N GLN A 310 3.04 -12.94 2.24
CA GLN A 310 2.19 -12.17 3.14
C GLN A 310 1.24 -11.34 2.28
N ARG A 311 -0.06 -11.51 2.45
CA ARG A 311 -1.08 -10.89 1.60
C ARG A 311 -2.16 -10.21 2.42
N LEU A 312 -2.46 -9.00 2.02
CA LEU A 312 -3.73 -8.36 2.27
C LEU A 312 -4.37 -8.11 0.91
N PHE A 313 -5.58 -8.60 0.70
CA PHE A 313 -6.43 -8.24 -0.42
C PHE A 313 -7.68 -7.53 0.10
N ALA A 314 -8.03 -6.42 -0.54
CA ALA A 314 -9.30 -5.72 -0.36
C ALA A 314 -10.02 -5.67 -1.71
N ILE A 315 -11.29 -6.09 -1.75
CA ILE A 315 -12.11 -6.10 -2.96
C ILE A 315 -13.37 -5.26 -2.69
N PRO A 316 -13.35 -3.96 -3.04
CA PRO A 316 -14.47 -3.05 -2.76
C PRO A 316 -15.81 -3.52 -3.31
N SER A 317 -15.86 -4.02 -4.55
CA SER A 317 -17.11 -4.51 -5.17
C SER A 317 -17.75 -5.70 -4.43
N LEU A 318 -16.97 -6.42 -3.62
CA LEU A 318 -17.44 -7.56 -2.82
C LEU A 318 -17.50 -7.24 -1.33
N ASP A 319 -17.12 -6.04 -0.90
CA ASP A 319 -16.97 -5.66 0.51
C ASP A 319 -16.17 -6.72 1.31
N LEU A 320 -15.03 -7.12 0.72
CA LEU A 320 -14.24 -8.27 1.18
C LEU A 320 -12.80 -7.86 1.52
N VAL A 321 -12.33 -8.27 2.70
CA VAL A 321 -10.92 -8.17 3.13
C VAL A 321 -10.41 -9.56 3.41
N ILE A 322 -9.25 -9.89 2.87
CA ILE A 322 -8.60 -11.18 3.03
C ILE A 322 -7.16 -10.96 3.51
N ILE A 323 -6.79 -11.61 4.60
CA ILE A 323 -5.41 -11.65 5.09
C ILE A 323 -4.91 -13.08 5.04
N ARG A 324 -3.79 -13.27 4.35
CA ARG A 324 -3.00 -14.50 4.42
C ARG A 324 -1.63 -14.18 5.00
N GLN A 325 -1.22 -14.92 6.02
CA GLN A 325 0.15 -14.93 6.54
C GLN A 325 0.71 -16.36 6.43
N GLY A 326 1.99 -16.49 6.08
CA GLY A 326 2.58 -17.82 5.91
C GLY A 326 4.02 -17.77 5.41
N LEU A 327 4.50 -18.92 4.93
CA LEU A 327 5.76 -19.07 4.22
C LEU A 327 5.49 -19.33 2.74
N ASN A 328 6.54 -19.21 1.92
CA ASN A 328 6.51 -19.65 0.53
C ASN A 328 6.46 -21.18 0.47
N ALA A 329 5.48 -21.71 -0.21
CA ALA A 329 5.36 -23.14 -0.54
C ALA A 329 4.45 -23.33 -1.75
N LYS A 330 4.89 -22.86 -2.91
CA LYS A 330 4.12 -22.92 -4.17
C LYS A 330 2.74 -22.26 -4.04
N PHE A 331 2.64 -21.18 -3.30
CA PHE A 331 1.41 -20.39 -3.22
C PHE A 331 1.26 -19.56 -4.50
N SER A 332 0.07 -19.50 -5.05
CA SER A 332 -0.30 -18.65 -6.18
C SER A 332 -1.44 -17.73 -5.75
N ASP A 333 -1.26 -16.41 -5.93
CA ASP A 333 -2.29 -15.42 -5.64
C ASP A 333 -3.55 -15.66 -6.49
N GLY A 334 -3.36 -15.95 -7.80
CA GLY A 334 -4.45 -16.19 -8.73
C GLY A 334 -5.26 -17.43 -8.39
N ASP A 335 -4.57 -18.56 -8.13
CA ASP A 335 -5.25 -19.84 -7.80
C ASP A 335 -5.97 -19.75 -6.45
N PHE A 336 -5.33 -19.11 -5.45
CA PHE A 336 -5.96 -18.88 -4.16
C PHE A 336 -7.25 -18.05 -4.28
N LEU A 337 -7.17 -16.92 -5.00
CA LEU A 337 -8.31 -16.02 -5.16
C LEU A 337 -9.46 -16.71 -5.93
N ARG A 338 -9.16 -17.42 -7.01
CA ARG A 338 -10.17 -18.23 -7.75
C ARG A 338 -10.74 -19.34 -6.89
N THR A 339 -9.92 -20.02 -6.08
CA THR A 339 -10.39 -21.06 -5.14
C THR A 339 -11.37 -20.48 -4.11
N LEU A 340 -11.13 -19.27 -3.64
CA LEU A 340 -12.00 -18.60 -2.67
C LEU A 340 -13.29 -18.06 -3.30
N LEU A 341 -13.17 -17.44 -4.48
CA LEU A 341 -14.27 -16.69 -5.09
C LEU A 341 -15.19 -17.55 -5.99
N GLY A 342 -14.73 -18.74 -6.43
CA GLY A 342 -15.46 -19.66 -7.29
C GLY A 342 -15.12 -19.47 -8.75
#